data_c0665177065243554f2280c8794bb4a6
#
_entry.id   c0665177065243554f2280c8794bb4a6
#
_cell.length_a   1.000
_cell.length_b   1.000
_cell.length_c   1.000
_cell.angle_alpha   90.00
_cell.angle_beta   90.00
_cell.angle_gamma   90.00
#
_symmetry.space_group_name_H-M   'P 1'
#
loop_
_entity.id
_entity.type
_entity.pdbx_description
1 polymer ?
#
loop_
_entity_poly.entity_id
_entity_poly.type
_entity_poly.pdbx_seq_one_letter_code
_entity_poly.pdbx_strand_id
1 'polypeptide(L)'
;MLKHKDHFHGSDLEKIEEIYHIKKEDITSFSANVNPLGISPLLKETLAKHVNAITSYPDRDYTGLRKSICQYTGAQFENIIVGNGSTELISLFIQTTHPQKALILGPTYSEYEREIALEGGHTLYYPLKEEDDFQMDVADFCQHLNDSLDLLVLCNPNNPTSTAIARKDMRKILDKALQYGISVMVDETYEEFTDPKSKISA
;
A
#
# COMPACT_ATOMS: atom_id res chain seq x y z
N MET A 1 1.78 -6.36 -27.04
CA MET A 1 2.22 -4.95 -26.87
C MET A 1 1.15 -4.26 -26.04
N LEU A 2 1.31 -4.21 -24.71
CA LEU A 2 0.46 -3.42 -23.83
C LEU A 2 0.70 -1.95 -24.23
N LYS A 3 -0.32 -1.30 -24.75
CA LYS A 3 -0.31 0.16 -24.86
C LYS A 3 -0.13 0.66 -23.42
N HIS A 4 0.98 1.32 -23.13
CA HIS A 4 1.13 2.10 -21.91
C HIS A 4 -0.11 3.00 -21.82
N LYS A 5 -1.09 2.64 -20.98
CA LYS A 5 -1.94 3.64 -20.39
C LYS A 5 -0.97 4.55 -19.67
N ASP A 6 -0.84 5.79 -20.11
CA ASP A 6 -0.10 6.78 -19.36
C ASP A 6 -0.66 6.76 -17.95
N HIS A 7 0.07 6.14 -17.03
CA HIS A 7 -0.26 6.19 -15.62
C HIS A 7 -0.03 7.63 -15.17
N PHE A 8 -1.08 8.42 -15.31
CA PHE A 8 -1.10 9.77 -14.84
C PHE A 8 -1.29 9.73 -13.32
N HIS A 9 -0.23 9.97 -12.59
CA HIS A 9 -0.31 10.15 -11.15
C HIS A 9 -0.67 11.62 -10.88
N GLY A 10 -1.72 11.85 -10.07
CA GLY A 10 -2.18 13.20 -9.78
C GLY A 10 -1.15 14.13 -9.10
N SER A 11 -0.01 13.58 -8.65
CA SER A 11 1.13 14.36 -8.13
C SER A 11 2.07 14.91 -9.21
N ASP A 12 1.88 14.52 -10.48
CA ASP A 12 2.72 14.97 -11.60
C ASP A 12 2.32 16.39 -12.06
N LEU A 13 2.55 17.38 -11.22
CA LEU A 13 2.17 18.77 -11.47
C LEU A 13 2.85 19.34 -12.73
N GLU A 14 4.07 18.90 -13.02
CA GLU A 14 4.81 19.26 -14.23
C GLU A 14 4.07 18.79 -15.49
N LYS A 15 3.53 17.56 -15.46
CA LYS A 15 2.76 17.00 -16.57
C LYS A 15 1.41 17.71 -16.74
N ILE A 16 0.77 18.10 -15.63
CA ILE A 16 -0.45 18.92 -15.66
C ILE A 16 -0.16 20.29 -16.29
N GLU A 17 0.94 20.93 -15.88
CA GLU A 17 1.37 22.22 -16.46
C GLU A 17 1.57 22.11 -17.98
N GLU A 18 2.22 21.04 -18.44
CA GLU A 18 2.45 20.78 -19.86
C GLU A 18 1.14 20.55 -20.64
N ILE A 19 0.22 19.73 -20.13
CA ILE A 19 -1.01 19.35 -20.83
C ILE A 19 -2.05 20.48 -20.82
N TYR A 20 -2.22 21.15 -19.67
CA TYR A 20 -3.30 22.12 -19.49
C TYR A 20 -2.83 23.57 -19.54
N HIS A 21 -1.53 23.82 -19.66
CA HIS A 21 -0.92 25.16 -19.68
C HIS A 21 -1.27 26.02 -18.44
N ILE A 22 -1.46 25.36 -17.29
CA ILE A 22 -1.69 26.00 -16.00
C ILE A 22 -0.40 25.87 -15.20
N LYS A 23 0.16 26.97 -14.71
CA LYS A 23 1.38 26.94 -13.93
C LYS A 23 1.18 26.14 -12.64
N LYS A 24 2.16 25.31 -12.30
CA LYS A 24 2.08 24.45 -11.09
C LYS A 24 1.87 25.23 -9.79
N GLU A 25 2.38 26.47 -9.71
CA GLU A 25 2.16 27.39 -8.60
C GLU A 25 0.72 27.88 -8.43
N ASP A 26 -0.07 27.82 -9.52
CA ASP A 26 -1.49 28.18 -9.53
C ASP A 26 -2.43 26.98 -9.26
N ILE A 27 -1.84 25.78 -9.06
CA ILE A 27 -2.60 24.54 -8.85
C ILE A 27 -2.74 24.27 -7.35
N THR A 28 -3.97 24.18 -6.85
CA THR A 28 -4.25 23.60 -5.54
C THR A 28 -4.45 22.10 -5.69
N SER A 29 -3.44 21.31 -5.28
CA SER A 29 -3.49 19.86 -5.43
C SER A 29 -4.23 19.18 -4.27
N PHE A 30 -5.21 18.34 -4.61
CA PHE A 30 -5.89 17.41 -3.71
C PHE A 30 -5.61 15.94 -4.05
N SER A 31 -4.61 15.69 -4.87
CA SER A 31 -4.37 14.38 -5.51
C SER A 31 -3.32 13.53 -4.81
N ALA A 32 -2.55 14.09 -3.89
CA ALA A 32 -1.50 13.37 -3.18
C ALA A 32 -1.70 13.45 -1.67
N ASN A 33 -1.54 12.32 -0.98
CA ASN A 33 -1.61 12.24 0.48
C ASN A 33 -0.28 12.68 1.11
N VAL A 34 0.03 13.97 0.96
CA VAL A 34 1.22 14.60 1.54
C VAL A 34 0.83 15.38 2.78
N ASN A 35 1.61 15.24 3.87
CA ASN A 35 1.36 15.99 5.09
C ASN A 35 1.54 17.50 4.84
N PRO A 36 0.45 18.31 4.89
CA PRO A 36 0.52 19.75 4.62
C PRO A 36 1.31 20.53 5.68
N LEU A 37 1.53 19.95 6.86
CA LEU A 37 2.35 20.53 7.92
C LEU A 37 3.86 20.29 7.70
N GLY A 38 4.22 19.50 6.69
CA GLY A 38 5.60 19.14 6.41
C GLY A 38 6.21 18.19 7.44
N ILE A 39 7.53 18.18 7.53
CA ILE A 39 8.26 17.34 8.48
C ILE A 39 8.36 18.01 9.86
N SER A 40 8.38 17.19 10.92
CA SER A 40 8.54 17.72 12.28
C SER A 40 9.88 18.46 12.45
N PRO A 41 9.93 19.52 13.29
CA PRO A 41 11.17 20.23 13.58
C PRO A 41 12.28 19.30 14.11
N LEU A 42 11.94 18.34 14.97
CA LEU A 42 12.87 17.35 15.50
C LEU A 42 13.49 16.48 14.40
N LEU A 43 12.67 16.02 13.43
CA LEU A 43 13.17 15.23 12.32
C LEU A 43 14.11 16.04 11.44
N LYS A 44 13.76 17.29 11.15
CA LYS A 44 14.59 18.22 10.38
C LYS A 44 15.95 18.45 11.02
N GLU A 45 15.98 18.70 12.34
CA GLU A 45 17.19 18.87 13.12
C GLU A 45 18.05 17.60 13.14
N THR A 46 17.41 16.44 13.32
CA THR A 46 18.09 15.13 13.35
C THR A 46 18.75 14.84 12.01
N LEU A 47 18.05 15.06 10.90
CA LEU A 47 18.61 14.87 9.56
C LEU A 47 19.82 15.79 9.32
N ALA A 48 19.71 17.06 9.70
CA ALA A 48 20.81 18.01 9.57
C ALA A 48 22.05 17.60 10.37
N LYS A 49 21.87 17.08 11.59
CA LYS A 49 22.97 16.59 12.43
C LYS A 49 23.64 15.33 11.89
N HIS A 50 22.90 14.51 11.14
CA HIS A 50 23.38 13.21 10.66
C HIS A 50 23.65 13.19 9.16
N VAL A 51 23.70 14.35 8.48
CA VAL A 51 23.93 14.42 7.03
C VAL A 51 25.21 13.71 6.59
N ASN A 52 26.24 13.69 7.42
CA ASN A 52 27.51 13.00 7.12
C ASN A 52 27.37 11.47 6.99
N ALA A 53 26.25 10.89 7.42
CA ALA A 53 26.00 9.46 7.22
C ALA A 53 26.01 9.07 5.72
N ILE A 54 25.71 10.01 4.81
CA ILE A 54 25.75 9.75 3.35
C ILE A 54 27.16 9.45 2.83
N THR A 55 28.21 9.74 3.59
CA THR A 55 29.61 9.46 3.21
C THR A 55 30.04 8.04 3.52
N SER A 56 29.21 7.25 4.16
CA SER A 56 29.50 5.88 4.57
C SER A 56 28.54 4.90 3.92
N TYR A 57 28.98 3.64 3.74
CA TYR A 57 28.05 2.59 3.36
C TYR A 57 27.01 2.36 4.46
N PRO A 58 25.72 2.16 4.09
CA PRO A 58 24.70 1.84 5.08
C PRO A 58 24.93 0.47 5.72
N ASP A 59 24.34 0.27 6.89
CA ASP A 59 24.24 -1.07 7.49
C ASP A 59 23.46 -1.98 6.55
N ARG A 60 24.14 -3.01 6.03
CA ARG A 60 23.63 -3.92 5.02
C ARG A 60 22.37 -4.67 5.48
N ASP A 61 22.29 -4.97 6.77
CA ASP A 61 21.21 -5.77 7.38
C ASP A 61 20.13 -4.86 8.01
N TYR A 62 20.31 -3.54 7.94
CA TYR A 62 19.41 -2.55 8.56
C TYR A 62 19.11 -2.86 10.02
N THR A 63 20.08 -3.38 10.76
CA THR A 63 19.91 -3.92 12.12
C THR A 63 19.27 -2.91 13.07
N GLY A 64 19.74 -1.66 13.09
CA GLY A 64 19.20 -0.60 13.94
C GLY A 64 17.75 -0.27 13.60
N LEU A 65 17.44 -0.10 12.33
CA LEU A 65 16.09 0.19 11.85
C LEU A 65 15.11 -0.96 12.13
N ARG A 66 15.48 -2.19 11.81
CA ARG A 66 14.64 -3.38 12.06
C ARG A 66 14.36 -3.57 13.55
N LYS A 67 15.33 -3.31 14.45
CA LYS A 67 15.08 -3.32 15.90
C LYS A 67 14.07 -2.26 16.34
N SER A 68 14.14 -1.06 15.76
CA SER A 68 13.16 -0.02 16.05
C SER A 68 11.76 -0.39 15.56
N ILE A 69 11.66 -1.03 14.39
CA ILE A 69 10.40 -1.55 13.86
C ILE A 69 9.85 -2.67 14.75
N CYS A 70 10.69 -3.60 15.24
CA CYS A 70 10.26 -4.60 16.24
C CYS A 70 9.61 -3.97 17.47
N GLN A 71 10.22 -2.91 18.01
CA GLN A 71 9.69 -2.22 19.18
C GLN A 71 8.36 -1.52 18.89
N TYR A 72 8.20 -1.01 17.68
CA TYR A 72 7.00 -0.30 17.25
C TYR A 72 5.83 -1.24 16.94
N THR A 73 6.10 -2.30 16.19
CA THR A 73 5.05 -3.20 15.69
C THR A 73 4.80 -4.42 16.57
N GLY A 74 5.77 -4.81 17.40
CA GLY A 74 5.77 -6.09 18.11
C GLY A 74 6.16 -7.30 17.25
N ALA A 75 6.48 -7.10 15.98
CA ALA A 75 6.92 -8.17 15.10
C ALA A 75 8.32 -8.70 15.48
N GLN A 76 8.60 -9.96 15.16
CA GLN A 76 9.92 -10.54 15.37
C GLN A 76 10.92 -10.02 14.33
N PHE A 77 12.17 -9.84 14.74
CA PHE A 77 13.23 -9.28 13.89
C PHE A 77 13.39 -10.03 12.56
N GLU A 78 13.27 -11.35 12.59
CA GLU A 78 13.41 -12.23 11.43
C GLU A 78 12.28 -12.04 10.40
N ASN A 79 11.14 -11.52 10.84
CA ASN A 79 9.96 -11.30 10.00
C ASN A 79 9.86 -9.86 9.45
N ILE A 80 10.93 -9.05 9.62
CA ILE A 80 10.95 -7.68 9.14
C ILE A 80 11.87 -7.53 7.95
N ILE A 81 11.33 -7.04 6.86
CA ILE A 81 12.04 -6.55 5.69
C ILE A 81 11.83 -5.04 5.61
N VAL A 82 12.89 -4.31 5.25
CA VAL A 82 12.82 -2.87 5.05
C VAL A 82 13.07 -2.54 3.58
N GLY A 83 12.42 -1.49 3.11
CA GLY A 83 12.51 -1.03 1.73
C GLY A 83 12.38 0.50 1.65
N ASN A 84 12.53 1.02 0.46
CA ASN A 84 12.49 2.44 0.15
C ASN A 84 11.03 2.90 -0.04
N GLY A 85 10.27 2.89 1.04
CA GLY A 85 8.84 3.11 1.06
C GLY A 85 8.03 1.85 0.74
N SER A 86 6.69 1.96 0.87
CA SER A 86 5.77 0.83 0.63
C SER A 86 5.79 0.36 -0.82
N THR A 87 6.00 1.24 -1.78
CA THR A 87 6.01 0.87 -3.22
C THR A 87 7.08 -0.17 -3.55
N GLU A 88 8.31 -0.03 -3.00
CA GLU A 88 9.34 -1.05 -3.20
C GLU A 88 8.93 -2.40 -2.57
N LEU A 89 8.36 -2.37 -1.37
CA LEU A 89 7.92 -3.59 -0.69
C LEU A 89 6.76 -4.28 -1.41
N ILE A 90 5.81 -3.52 -1.96
CA ILE A 90 4.72 -4.02 -2.80
C ILE A 90 5.31 -4.73 -4.03
N SER A 91 6.23 -4.07 -4.74
CA SER A 91 6.90 -4.62 -5.92
C SER A 91 7.64 -5.91 -5.58
N LEU A 92 8.45 -5.92 -4.51
CA LEU A 92 9.21 -7.11 -4.08
C LEU A 92 8.29 -8.28 -3.69
N PHE A 93 7.18 -7.99 -2.99
CA PHE A 93 6.23 -9.03 -2.62
C PHE A 93 5.58 -9.67 -3.85
N ILE A 94 5.12 -8.84 -4.80
CA ILE A 94 4.49 -9.31 -6.05
C ILE A 94 5.51 -10.08 -6.90
N GLN A 95 6.75 -9.60 -7.03
CA GLN A 95 7.83 -10.31 -7.70
C GLN A 95 8.13 -11.67 -7.07
N THR A 96 8.07 -11.77 -5.75
CA THR A 96 8.34 -13.03 -5.05
C THR A 96 7.19 -14.04 -5.20
N THR A 97 5.95 -13.56 -5.26
CA THR A 97 4.77 -14.42 -5.40
C THR A 97 4.46 -14.83 -6.83
N HIS A 98 4.93 -14.04 -7.83
CA HIS A 98 4.68 -14.27 -9.27
C HIS A 98 3.21 -14.64 -9.58
N PRO A 99 2.22 -13.84 -9.15
CA PRO A 99 0.83 -14.22 -9.27
C PRO A 99 0.38 -14.25 -10.71
N GLN A 100 -0.25 -15.33 -11.15
CA GLN A 100 -0.94 -15.38 -12.44
C GLN A 100 -2.30 -14.70 -12.33
N LYS A 101 -2.94 -14.78 -11.17
CA LYS A 101 -4.26 -14.23 -10.93
C LYS A 101 -4.36 -13.66 -9.52
N ALA A 102 -4.59 -12.36 -9.44
CA ALA A 102 -4.74 -11.64 -8.17
C ALA A 102 -6.12 -11.03 -8.04
N LEU A 103 -6.67 -11.00 -6.83
CA LEU A 103 -7.88 -10.28 -6.46
C LEU A 103 -7.50 -9.04 -5.66
N ILE A 104 -8.04 -7.89 -6.06
CA ILE A 104 -7.90 -6.62 -5.32
C ILE A 104 -9.25 -5.94 -5.17
N LEU A 105 -9.33 -4.93 -4.30
CA LEU A 105 -10.52 -4.09 -4.20
C LEU A 105 -10.59 -3.08 -5.35
N GLY A 106 -11.76 -2.60 -5.68
CA GLY A 106 -11.95 -1.54 -6.65
C GLY A 106 -13.01 -0.53 -6.21
N PRO A 107 -12.68 0.77 -6.02
CA PRO A 107 -11.35 1.38 -6.24
C PRO A 107 -10.34 1.10 -5.13
N THR A 108 -9.04 1.05 -5.49
CA THR A 108 -7.93 0.97 -4.56
C THR A 108 -6.66 1.62 -5.16
N TYR A 109 -5.52 1.52 -4.49
CA TYR A 109 -4.26 2.09 -4.95
C TYR A 109 -3.80 1.44 -6.26
N SER A 110 -3.52 2.25 -7.27
CA SER A 110 -3.29 1.79 -8.65
C SER A 110 -2.00 0.99 -8.85
N GLU A 111 -1.02 1.14 -7.95
CA GLU A 111 0.26 0.44 -8.08
C GLU A 111 0.12 -1.08 -7.93
N TYR A 112 -0.91 -1.57 -7.23
CA TYR A 112 -1.11 -3.02 -7.12
C TYR A 112 -1.36 -3.66 -8.50
N GLU A 113 -2.32 -3.13 -9.27
CA GLU A 113 -2.59 -3.62 -10.63
C GLU A 113 -1.36 -3.47 -11.52
N ARG A 114 -0.67 -2.34 -11.42
CA ARG A 114 0.53 -2.06 -12.20
C ARG A 114 1.62 -3.10 -11.94
N GLU A 115 1.97 -3.36 -10.69
CA GLU A 115 3.03 -4.30 -10.33
C GLU A 115 2.65 -5.76 -10.70
N ILE A 116 1.38 -6.16 -10.50
CA ILE A 116 0.86 -7.46 -10.94
C ILE A 116 1.00 -7.61 -12.47
N ALA A 117 0.63 -6.56 -13.23
CA ALA A 117 0.75 -6.58 -14.69
C ALA A 117 2.20 -6.61 -15.19
N LEU A 118 3.14 -5.98 -14.47
CA LEU A 118 4.58 -6.03 -14.79
C LEU A 118 5.14 -7.45 -14.66
N GLU A 119 4.63 -8.24 -13.72
CA GLU A 119 4.97 -9.65 -13.56
C GLU A 119 4.18 -10.59 -14.49
N GLY A 120 3.35 -10.04 -15.38
CA GLY A 120 2.55 -10.80 -16.33
C GLY A 120 1.26 -11.39 -15.75
N GLY A 121 0.91 -11.03 -14.54
CA GLY A 121 -0.30 -11.47 -13.85
C GLY A 121 -1.57 -10.75 -14.30
N HIS A 122 -2.69 -11.33 -13.96
CA HIS A 122 -4.04 -10.83 -14.23
C HIS A 122 -4.72 -10.36 -12.95
N THR A 123 -5.22 -9.11 -12.95
CA THR A 123 -5.96 -8.53 -11.83
C THR A 123 -7.46 -8.70 -12.00
N LEU A 124 -8.11 -9.23 -10.98
CA LEU A 124 -9.55 -9.22 -10.78
C LEU A 124 -9.90 -8.17 -9.73
N TYR A 125 -11.04 -7.51 -9.92
CA TYR A 125 -11.53 -6.51 -8.98
C TYR A 125 -12.78 -6.99 -8.26
N TYR A 126 -12.79 -6.84 -6.92
CA TYR A 126 -14.01 -6.84 -6.15
C TYR A 126 -14.53 -5.41 -6.05
N PRO A 127 -15.72 -5.11 -6.61
CA PRO A 127 -16.22 -3.73 -6.67
C PRO A 127 -16.72 -3.28 -5.31
N LEU A 128 -16.14 -2.19 -4.79
CA LEU A 128 -16.73 -1.42 -3.69
C LEU A 128 -17.71 -0.40 -4.30
N LYS A 129 -18.89 -0.28 -3.75
CA LYS A 129 -19.95 0.52 -4.33
C LYS A 129 -20.21 1.79 -3.53
N GLU A 130 -20.47 2.90 -4.23
CA GLU A 130 -20.81 4.17 -3.62
C GLU A 130 -22.10 4.09 -2.80
N GLU A 131 -23.09 3.32 -3.27
CA GLU A 131 -24.36 3.07 -2.59
C GLU A 131 -24.22 2.41 -1.22
N ASP A 132 -23.08 1.70 -0.99
CA ASP A 132 -22.71 1.06 0.26
C ASP A 132 -21.62 1.85 1.03
N ASP A 133 -21.44 3.13 0.73
CA ASP A 133 -20.35 3.97 1.26
C ASP A 133 -18.97 3.31 1.09
N PHE A 134 -18.78 2.59 -0.02
CA PHE A 134 -17.57 1.80 -0.32
C PHE A 134 -17.20 0.78 0.77
N GLN A 135 -18.13 0.39 1.61
CA GLN A 135 -17.92 -0.68 2.58
C GLN A 135 -17.95 -2.05 1.89
N MET A 136 -17.08 -2.95 2.35
CA MET A 136 -17.04 -4.33 1.85
C MET A 136 -18.09 -5.18 2.54
N ASP A 137 -18.90 -5.91 1.76
CA ASP A 137 -19.63 -7.07 2.30
C ASP A 137 -18.64 -8.25 2.40
N VAL A 138 -18.19 -8.50 3.62
CA VAL A 138 -17.19 -9.55 3.90
C VAL A 138 -17.71 -10.95 3.59
N ALA A 139 -19.01 -11.20 3.77
CA ALA A 139 -19.60 -12.50 3.50
C ALA A 139 -19.65 -12.79 2.00
N ASP A 140 -20.03 -11.79 1.20
CA ASP A 140 -20.00 -11.85 -0.25
C ASP A 140 -18.56 -11.91 -0.76
N PHE A 141 -17.68 -11.05 -0.26
CA PHE A 141 -16.24 -11.04 -0.64
C PHE A 141 -15.60 -12.41 -0.49
N CYS A 142 -15.84 -13.09 0.63
CA CYS A 142 -15.29 -14.42 0.88
C CYS A 142 -15.77 -15.48 -0.13
N GLN A 143 -16.89 -15.28 -0.84
CA GLN A 143 -17.33 -16.18 -1.90
C GLN A 143 -16.51 -16.07 -3.18
N HIS A 144 -15.82 -14.94 -3.36
CA HIS A 144 -14.93 -14.73 -4.50
C HIS A 144 -13.54 -15.36 -4.30
N LEU A 145 -13.19 -15.78 -3.07
CA LEU A 145 -11.94 -16.48 -2.77
C LEU A 145 -12.05 -17.95 -3.15
N ASN A 146 -11.18 -18.41 -4.03
CA ASN A 146 -11.14 -19.79 -4.51
C ASN A 146 -9.72 -20.16 -4.96
N ASP A 147 -9.51 -21.44 -5.26
CA ASP A 147 -8.23 -22.04 -5.61
C ASP A 147 -7.61 -21.58 -6.96
N SER A 148 -8.33 -20.76 -7.73
CA SER A 148 -7.79 -20.16 -8.95
C SER A 148 -7.03 -18.85 -8.69
N LEU A 149 -7.01 -18.34 -7.45
CA LEU A 149 -6.31 -17.12 -7.05
C LEU A 149 -4.95 -17.44 -6.44
N ASP A 150 -3.94 -16.71 -6.83
CA ASP A 150 -2.58 -16.83 -6.27
C ASP A 150 -2.31 -15.76 -5.22
N LEU A 151 -2.92 -14.58 -5.40
CA LEU A 151 -2.69 -13.40 -4.57
C LEU A 151 -4.00 -12.67 -4.25
N LEU A 152 -4.12 -12.24 -3.01
CA LEU A 152 -5.09 -11.28 -2.53
C LEU A 152 -4.34 -10.03 -2.05
N VAL A 153 -4.74 -8.84 -2.51
CA VAL A 153 -4.21 -7.57 -2.00
C VAL A 153 -5.31 -6.75 -1.37
N LEU A 154 -5.12 -6.39 -0.12
CA LEU A 154 -6.01 -5.55 0.66
C LEU A 154 -5.29 -4.30 1.14
N CYS A 155 -5.82 -3.12 0.88
CA CYS A 155 -5.38 -1.87 1.48
C CYS A 155 -6.29 -1.57 2.68
N ASN A 156 -5.73 -1.45 3.87
CA ASN A 156 -6.51 -1.33 5.11
C ASN A 156 -5.89 -0.36 6.13
N PRO A 157 -6.34 0.89 6.24
CA PRO A 157 -7.49 1.51 5.52
C PRO A 157 -7.28 1.64 4.02
N ASN A 158 -8.37 1.55 3.25
CA ASN A 158 -8.28 1.58 1.81
C ASN A 158 -8.05 3.01 1.27
N ASN A 159 -7.14 3.14 0.34
CA ASN A 159 -6.92 4.33 -0.46
C ASN A 159 -7.56 4.12 -1.85
N PRO A 160 -8.56 4.93 -2.31
CA PRO A 160 -8.90 6.26 -1.80
C PRO A 160 -10.14 6.31 -0.90
N THR A 161 -10.84 5.20 -0.62
CA THR A 161 -12.18 5.23 0.00
C THR A 161 -12.16 5.54 1.50
N SER A 162 -11.01 5.47 2.16
CA SER A 162 -10.84 5.63 3.61
C SER A 162 -11.62 4.63 4.46
N THR A 163 -12.18 3.58 3.84
CA THR A 163 -12.88 2.51 4.55
C THR A 163 -11.89 1.53 5.16
N ALA A 164 -12.25 0.94 6.29
CA ALA A 164 -11.41 -0.02 7.00
C ALA A 164 -12.14 -1.32 7.28
N ILE A 165 -11.41 -2.43 7.12
CA ILE A 165 -11.88 -3.77 7.47
C ILE A 165 -11.57 -4.00 8.94
N ALA A 166 -12.59 -4.27 9.74
CA ALA A 166 -12.42 -4.57 11.15
C ALA A 166 -11.63 -5.88 11.34
N ARG A 167 -10.80 -5.94 12.40
CA ARG A 167 -9.92 -7.09 12.68
C ARG A 167 -10.64 -8.43 12.65
N LYS A 168 -11.85 -8.50 13.21
CA LYS A 168 -12.67 -9.73 13.20
C LYS A 168 -13.03 -10.22 11.79
N ASP A 169 -13.23 -9.27 10.87
CA ASP A 169 -13.60 -9.55 9.49
C ASP A 169 -12.37 -9.81 8.63
N MET A 170 -11.27 -9.09 8.87
CA MET A 170 -9.96 -9.41 8.31
C MET A 170 -9.57 -10.86 8.61
N ARG A 171 -9.76 -11.32 9.86
CA ARG A 171 -9.46 -12.70 10.23
C ARG A 171 -10.26 -13.71 9.42
N LYS A 172 -11.56 -13.46 9.17
CA LYS A 172 -12.38 -14.36 8.31
C LYS A 172 -11.83 -14.45 6.88
N ILE A 173 -11.39 -13.31 6.34
CA ILE A 173 -10.80 -13.24 5.00
C ILE A 173 -9.48 -14.03 4.97
N LEU A 174 -8.60 -13.81 5.95
CA LEU A 174 -7.32 -14.50 6.04
C LEU A 174 -7.48 -16.01 6.22
N ASP A 175 -8.39 -16.43 7.11
CA ASP A 175 -8.71 -17.86 7.31
C ASP A 175 -9.24 -18.49 6.01
N LYS A 176 -10.03 -17.75 5.24
CA LYS A 176 -10.58 -18.23 3.96
C LYS A 176 -9.49 -18.28 2.87
N ALA A 177 -8.63 -17.28 2.79
CA ALA A 177 -7.50 -17.27 1.87
C ALA A 177 -6.55 -18.45 2.15
N LEU A 178 -6.26 -18.70 3.42
CA LEU A 178 -5.43 -19.83 3.85
C LEU A 178 -5.99 -21.18 3.42
N GLN A 179 -7.33 -21.38 3.46
CA GLN A 179 -7.98 -22.61 3.00
C GLN A 179 -7.69 -22.93 1.53
N TYR A 180 -7.48 -21.91 0.70
CA TYR A 180 -7.19 -22.05 -0.72
C TYR A 180 -5.72 -21.87 -1.07
N GLY A 181 -4.86 -21.64 -0.07
CA GLY A 181 -3.42 -21.41 -0.31
C GLY A 181 -3.10 -20.08 -1.00
N ILE A 182 -4.00 -19.09 -0.89
CA ILE A 182 -3.84 -17.77 -1.50
C ILE A 182 -2.83 -16.97 -0.65
N SER A 183 -1.80 -16.42 -1.28
CA SER A 183 -0.92 -15.45 -0.64
C SER A 183 -1.68 -14.14 -0.37
N VAL A 184 -1.48 -13.54 0.79
CA VAL A 184 -2.19 -12.28 1.14
C VAL A 184 -1.19 -11.18 1.45
N MET A 185 -1.34 -10.03 0.79
CA MET A 185 -0.68 -8.78 1.12
C MET A 185 -1.70 -7.82 1.73
N VAL A 186 -1.42 -7.34 2.93
CA VAL A 186 -2.22 -6.28 3.57
C VAL A 186 -1.35 -5.03 3.64
N ASP A 187 -1.77 -3.98 2.93
CA ASP A 187 -1.11 -2.67 2.97
C ASP A 187 -1.76 -1.82 4.05
N GLU A 188 -1.01 -1.59 5.13
CA GLU A 188 -1.44 -0.84 6.31
C GLU A 188 -0.82 0.58 6.37
N THR A 189 -0.43 1.16 5.22
CA THR A 189 0.21 2.49 5.12
C THR A 189 -0.54 3.58 5.87
N TYR A 190 -1.85 3.45 6.05
CA TYR A 190 -2.70 4.45 6.71
C TYR A 190 -3.25 4.00 8.07
N GLU A 191 -2.73 2.93 8.66
CA GLU A 191 -3.23 2.38 9.93
C GLU A 191 -3.16 3.40 11.07
N GLU A 192 -2.10 4.20 11.17
CA GLU A 192 -1.92 5.22 12.20
C GLU A 192 -2.93 6.37 12.14
N PHE A 193 -3.66 6.52 11.06
CA PHE A 193 -4.72 7.51 10.92
C PHE A 193 -6.08 7.03 11.45
N THR A 194 -6.16 5.79 11.92
CA THR A 194 -7.38 5.23 12.52
C THR A 194 -7.47 5.52 14.01
N ASP A 195 -8.69 5.36 14.57
CA ASP A 195 -8.82 5.43 16.04
C ASP A 195 -7.99 4.30 16.68
N PRO A 196 -7.07 4.62 17.59
CA PRO A 196 -6.25 3.61 18.27
C PRO A 196 -7.06 2.51 18.97
N LYS A 197 -8.35 2.75 19.23
CA LYS A 197 -9.27 1.76 19.82
C LYS A 197 -9.83 0.78 18.80
N SER A 198 -9.80 1.10 17.52
CA SER A 198 -10.42 0.28 16.47
C SER A 198 -9.65 -1.02 16.18
N LYS A 199 -8.33 -1.03 16.40
CA LYS A 199 -7.43 -2.19 16.19
C LYS A 199 -7.75 -2.92 14.89
N ILE A 200 -7.40 -2.31 13.77
CA ILE A 200 -7.67 -2.88 12.44
C ILE A 200 -6.51 -3.70 11.86
N SER A 201 -5.31 -3.59 12.43
CA SER A 201 -4.12 -4.31 11.95
C SER A 201 -4.37 -5.83 11.89
N ALA A 202 -3.88 -6.45 10.83
CA ALA A 202 -4.06 -7.87 10.50
C ALA A 202 -3.29 -8.82 11.43
#